data_28d652e7823eec37e0454e9faba42b79
#
_entry.id   28d652e7823eec37e0454e9faba42b79
#
_cell.length_a   1.000
_cell.length_b   1.000
_cell.length_c   1.000
_cell.angle_alpha   90.00
_cell.angle_beta   90.00
_cell.angle_gamma   90.00
#
_symmetry.space_group_name_H-M   'P 1'
#
loop_
_entity.id
_entity.type
_entity.pdbx_description
1 polymer ?
#
loop_
_entity_poly.entity_id
_entity_poly.type
_entity_poly.pdbx_seq_one_letter_code
_entity_poly.pdbx_strand_id
1 'polypeptide(L)' 'VKITDIAGNVVYQTTANGGIAIWNGNNFDGKRAQTGVYLVFATDEKGDNTCTTKLLLVN' A
#
# COMPACT_ATOMS: atom_id res chain seq x y z
N VAL A 1 5.95 4.09 0.33
CA VAL A 1 4.91 3.20 -0.21
C VAL A 1 3.60 3.50 0.50
N LYS A 2 2.57 3.70 -0.27
CA LYS A 2 1.24 4.05 0.22
C LYS A 2 0.23 3.08 -0.39
N ILE A 3 -0.61 2.52 0.44
CA ILE A 3 -1.64 1.57 0.00
C ILE A 3 -3.00 2.18 0.28
N THR A 4 -3.82 2.27 -0.77
CA THR A 4 -5.16 2.84 -0.66
C THR A 4 -6.21 1.83 -1.09
N ASP A 5 -7.45 2.04 -0.64
CA ASP A 5 -8.59 1.34 -1.23
C ASP A 5 -8.94 1.98 -2.58
N ILE A 6 -9.93 1.44 -3.28
CA ILE A 6 -10.30 1.95 -4.60
C ILE A 6 -10.99 3.32 -4.53
N ALA A 7 -11.44 3.73 -3.36
CA ALA A 7 -12.00 5.06 -3.15
C ALA A 7 -10.93 6.12 -2.87
N GLY A 8 -9.66 5.71 -2.74
CA GLY A 8 -8.54 6.60 -2.50
C GLY A 8 -8.19 6.81 -1.04
N ASN A 9 -8.85 6.09 -0.11
CA ASN A 9 -8.53 6.19 1.31
C ASN A 9 -7.25 5.41 1.62
N VAL A 10 -6.29 6.05 2.28
CA VAL A 10 -5.04 5.39 2.67
C VAL A 10 -5.33 4.40 3.79
N VAL A 11 -5.01 3.13 3.56
CA VAL A 11 -5.18 2.08 4.55
C VAL A 11 -3.87 1.71 5.23
N TYR A 12 -2.74 1.95 4.58
CA TYR A 12 -1.43 1.69 5.14
C TYR A 12 -0.37 2.52 4.43
N GLN A 13 0.69 2.86 5.17
CA GLN A 13 1.82 3.58 4.61
C GLN A 13 3.10 3.08 5.28
N THR A 14 4.13 2.87 4.48
CA THR A 14 5.41 2.40 4.98
C THR A 14 6.54 2.90 4.09
N THR A 15 7.76 2.74 4.55
CA THR A 15 8.95 3.05 3.78
C THR A 15 9.55 1.75 3.24
N ALA A 16 9.83 1.74 1.92
CA ALA A 16 10.51 0.60 1.32
C ALA A 16 11.95 0.54 1.81
N ASN A 17 12.43 -0.65 2.12
CA ASN A 17 13.76 -0.88 2.63
C ASN A 17 14.52 -1.76 1.63
N GLY A 18 15.53 -1.20 0.96
CA GLY A 18 16.27 -1.93 -0.05
C GLY A 18 15.42 -2.38 -1.24
N GLY A 19 14.39 -1.60 -1.58
CA GLY A 19 13.47 -1.93 -2.67
C GLY A 19 12.35 -2.88 -2.26
N ILE A 20 12.24 -3.21 -0.98
CA ILE A 20 11.21 -4.12 -0.46
C ILE A 20 10.35 -3.41 0.57
N ALA A 21 9.04 -3.51 0.42
CA ALA A 21 8.08 -3.07 1.41
C ALA A 21 7.15 -4.23 1.73
N ILE A 22 6.82 -4.39 3.01
CA ILE A 22 5.99 -5.50 3.46
C ILE A 22 4.72 -4.92 4.09
N TRP A 23 3.56 -5.43 3.65
CA TRP A 23 2.27 -5.12 4.24
C TRP A 23 1.65 -6.40 4.79
N ASN A 24 1.28 -6.37 6.06
CA ASN A 24 0.67 -7.53 6.71
C ASN A 24 -0.84 -7.63 6.49
N GLY A 25 -1.40 -6.71 5.70
CA GLY A 25 -2.84 -6.70 5.42
C GLY A 25 -3.68 -5.99 6.47
N ASN A 26 -3.05 -5.32 7.43
CA ASN A 26 -3.77 -4.56 8.46
C ASN A 26 -3.76 -3.08 8.12
N ASN A 27 -4.85 -2.37 8.49
CA ASN A 27 -4.91 -0.92 8.37
C ASN A 27 -4.16 -0.25 9.53
N PHE A 28 -4.19 1.09 9.57
CA PHE A 28 -3.53 1.85 10.63
C PHE A 28 -4.04 1.54 12.04
N ASP A 29 -5.29 1.12 12.15
CA ASP A 29 -5.89 0.78 13.44
C ASP A 29 -5.53 -0.62 13.91
N GLY A 30 -4.73 -1.35 13.15
CA GLY A 30 -4.36 -2.72 13.44
C GLY A 30 -5.44 -3.74 13.11
N LYS A 31 -6.52 -3.31 12.48
CA LYS A 31 -7.59 -4.20 12.04
C LYS A 31 -7.28 -4.77 10.67
N ARG A 32 -7.69 -6.02 10.44
CA ARG A 32 -7.49 -6.66 9.15
C ARG A 32 -8.26 -5.91 8.06
N ALA A 33 -7.57 -5.56 6.98
CA ALA A 33 -8.21 -4.96 5.82
C ALA A 33 -9.16 -5.96 5.17
N GLN A 34 -10.25 -5.46 4.61
CA GLN A 34 -11.25 -6.31 3.97
C GLN A 34 -10.74 -6.85 2.64
N THR A 35 -11.24 -8.02 2.24
CA THR A 35 -10.97 -8.57 0.92
C THR A 35 -11.38 -7.58 -0.15
N GLY A 36 -10.51 -7.32 -1.10
CA GLY A 36 -10.78 -6.40 -2.18
C GLY A 36 -9.54 -6.00 -2.95
N VAL A 37 -9.72 -5.06 -3.85
CA VAL A 37 -8.64 -4.51 -4.67
C VAL A 37 -8.10 -3.25 -3.99
N TYR A 38 -6.79 -3.18 -3.88
CA TYR A 38 -6.08 -2.04 -3.31
C TYR A 38 -5.08 -1.50 -4.32
N LEU A 39 -4.82 -0.20 -4.22
CA LEU A 39 -3.82 0.46 -5.05
C LEU A 39 -2.57 0.70 -4.23
N VAL A 40 -1.43 0.37 -4.82
CA VAL A 40 -0.13 0.56 -4.18
C VAL A 40 0.62 1.64 -4.94
N PHE A 41 0.98 2.70 -4.25
CA PHE A 41 1.76 3.80 -4.80
C PHE A 41 3.15 3.75 -4.18
N ALA A 42 4.16 3.68 -5.03
CA ALA A 42 5.55 3.69 -4.59
C ALA A 42 6.29 4.83 -5.29
N THR A 43 7.01 5.63 -4.52
CA THR A 43 7.85 6.71 -5.04
C THR A 43 9.30 6.42 -4.70
N ASP A 44 10.25 6.82 -5.57
CA ASP A 44 11.67 6.69 -5.24
C ASP A 44 12.05 7.71 -4.16
N GLU A 45 13.29 7.64 -3.69
CA GLU A 45 13.77 8.50 -2.61
C GLU A 45 13.72 9.99 -2.97
N LYS A 46 13.83 10.29 -4.25
CA LYS A 46 13.81 11.67 -4.75
C LYS A 46 12.39 12.15 -5.07
N GLY A 47 11.43 11.24 -5.10
CA GLY A 47 10.07 11.55 -5.50
C GLY A 47 9.89 11.78 -7.00
N ASP A 48 10.92 11.46 -7.81
CA ASP A 48 10.89 11.72 -9.24
C ASP A 48 10.10 10.68 -10.02
N ASN A 49 10.05 9.45 -9.51
CA ASN A 49 9.38 8.34 -10.16
C ASN A 49 8.33 7.76 -9.24
N THR A 50 7.13 7.60 -9.76
CA THR A 50 6.02 6.99 -9.04
C THR A 50 5.55 5.77 -9.80
N CYS A 51 5.49 4.63 -9.11
CA CYS A 51 4.90 3.41 -9.61
C CYS A 51 3.55 3.19 -8.95
N THR A 52 2.56 2.78 -9.75
CA THR A 52 1.25 2.42 -9.24
C THR A 52 0.94 1.00 -9.68
N THR A 53 0.53 0.16 -8.75
CA THR A 53 0.13 -1.20 -9.08
C THR A 53 -1.13 -1.58 -8.30
N LYS A 54 -1.80 -2.61 -8.75
CA LYS A 54 -2.99 -3.15 -8.08
C LYS A 54 -2.60 -4.35 -7.26
N LEU A 55 -3.28 -4.51 -6.14
CA LEU A 55 -3.11 -5.64 -5.23
C LEU A 55 -4.48 -6.22 -4.92
N LEU A 56 -4.62 -7.53 -5.04
CA LEU A 56 -5.81 -8.21 -4.56
C LEU A 56 -5.51 -8.83 -3.20
N LEU A 57 -6.27 -8.40 -2.20
CA LEU A 57 -6.18 -8.95 -0.86
C LEU A 57 -7.34 -9.92 -0.65
N VAL A 58 -7.01 -11.13 -0.22
CA VAL A 58 -8.00 -12.16 0.11
C VAL A 58 -7.82 -12.57 1.56
N ASN A 59 -8.86 -12.36 2.34
CA ASN A 59 -8.87 -12.79 3.74
C ASN A 59 -9.40 -14.21 3.89
#